data_cce38a19098e81398e95384306ce5092
#
_entry.id   cce38a19098e81398e95384306ce5092
#
_cell.length_a   1.000
_cell.length_b   1.000
_cell.length_c   1.000
_cell.angle_alpha   90.00
_cell.angle_beta   90.00
_cell.angle_gamma   90.00
#
_symmetry.space_group_name_H-M   'P 1'
#
loop_
_entity.id
_entity.type
_entity.pdbx_description
1 polymer ?
#
loop_
_entity_poly.entity_id
_entity_poly.type
_entity_poly.pdbx_seq_one_letter_code
_entity_poly.pdbx_strand_id
1 'polypeptide(L)' 'RYLHHIFRDTGTSFSSWLQTRRLLAAQQQLTQKRFIGTLTQLAYSLGFTDPSHFSRAYRRHYGESPRDTLKKRPPGP' A
#
# COMPACT_ATOMS: atom_id res chain seq x y z
N ARG A 1 23.13 3.20 -6.14
CA ARG A 1 23.61 4.55 -6.35
C ARG A 1 22.76 5.35 -7.33
N TYR A 2 22.32 4.71 -8.39
CA TYR A 2 21.39 5.32 -9.32
C TYR A 2 20.09 5.70 -8.63
N LEU A 3 19.56 4.81 -7.81
CA LEU A 3 18.36 5.09 -7.04
C LEU A 3 18.56 6.26 -6.11
N HIS A 4 19.73 6.31 -5.47
CA HIS A 4 20.03 7.39 -4.56
C HIS A 4 20.02 8.74 -5.29
N HIS A 5 20.57 8.75 -6.49
CA HIS A 5 20.63 9.95 -7.30
C HIS A 5 19.23 10.41 -7.71
N ILE A 6 18.37 9.47 -8.11
CA ILE A 6 17.00 9.78 -8.48
C ILE A 6 16.24 10.39 -7.31
N PHE A 7 16.36 9.79 -6.13
CA PHE A 7 15.66 10.30 -4.95
C PHE A 7 16.09 11.72 -4.61
N ARG A 8 17.36 12.00 -4.76
CA ARG A 8 17.87 13.34 -4.52
C ARG A 8 17.28 14.34 -5.50
N ASP A 9 17.29 13.99 -6.76
CA ASP A 9 16.85 14.91 -7.82
C ASP A 9 15.38 15.22 -7.73
N THR A 10 14.57 14.25 -7.30
CA THR A 10 13.13 14.43 -7.22
C THR A 10 12.65 14.86 -5.85
N GLY A 11 13.56 14.93 -4.86
CA GLY A 11 13.19 15.25 -3.51
C GLY A 11 12.50 14.11 -2.77
N THR A 12 12.49 12.92 -3.36
CA THR A 12 11.87 11.75 -2.74
C THR A 12 12.88 11.03 -1.87
N SER A 13 12.51 10.76 -0.63
CA SER A 13 13.37 10.02 0.29
C SER A 13 13.22 8.52 0.07
N PHE A 14 14.20 7.76 0.56
CA PHE A 14 14.11 6.31 0.53
C PHE A 14 12.88 5.82 1.29
N SER A 15 12.57 6.45 2.42
CA SER A 15 11.40 6.07 3.21
C SER A 15 10.12 6.27 2.42
N SER A 16 10.00 7.37 1.70
CA SER A 16 8.82 7.62 0.87
C SER A 16 8.72 6.61 -0.25
N TRP A 17 9.84 6.29 -0.88
CA TRP A 17 9.86 5.28 -1.93
C TRP A 17 9.42 3.93 -1.40
N LEU A 18 9.94 3.54 -0.25
CA LEU A 18 9.59 2.25 0.36
C LEU A 18 8.12 2.19 0.70
N GLN A 19 7.57 3.29 1.25
CA GLN A 19 6.15 3.33 1.56
C GLN A 19 5.30 3.19 0.31
N THR A 20 5.69 3.84 -0.78
CA THR A 20 4.97 3.72 -2.05
C THR A 20 4.96 2.28 -2.54
N ARG A 21 6.11 1.58 -2.41
CA ARG A 21 6.19 0.18 -2.79
C ARG A 21 5.28 -0.69 -1.94
N ARG A 22 5.21 -0.41 -0.65
CA ARG A 22 4.33 -1.15 0.26
C ARG A 22 2.86 -0.92 -0.09
N LEU A 23 2.50 0.32 -0.43
CA LEU A 23 1.12 0.62 -0.83
C LEU A 23 0.76 -0.06 -2.14
N LEU A 24 1.69 -0.12 -3.08
CA LEU A 24 1.44 -0.83 -4.32
C LEU A 24 1.20 -2.32 -4.08
N ALA A 25 2.01 -2.92 -3.22
CA ALA A 25 1.82 -4.32 -2.86
C ALA A 25 0.46 -4.54 -2.21
N ALA A 26 0.03 -3.59 -1.36
CA ALA A 26 -1.28 -3.67 -0.74
C ALA A 26 -2.39 -3.65 -1.78
N GLN A 27 -2.30 -2.72 -2.72
CA GLN A 27 -3.31 -2.61 -3.76
C GLN A 27 -3.39 -3.89 -4.58
N GLN A 28 -2.25 -4.45 -4.92
CA GLN A 28 -2.23 -5.69 -5.70
C GLN A 28 -2.93 -6.82 -4.96
N GLN A 29 -2.70 -6.93 -3.65
CA GLN A 29 -3.36 -7.97 -2.88
C GLN A 29 -4.85 -7.72 -2.71
N LEU A 30 -5.23 -6.47 -2.48
CA LEU A 30 -6.64 -6.13 -2.26
C LEU A 30 -7.48 -6.29 -3.50
N THR A 31 -6.88 -6.22 -4.68
CA THR A 31 -7.62 -6.40 -5.92
C THR A 31 -7.67 -7.84 -6.39
N GLN A 32 -6.97 -8.75 -5.71
CA GLN A 32 -7.02 -10.17 -6.05
C GLN A 32 -8.30 -10.79 -5.56
N LYS A 33 -8.86 -11.69 -6.35
CA LYS A 33 -10.09 -12.38 -6.00
C LYS A 33 -9.96 -13.24 -4.75
N ARG A 34 -8.76 -13.67 -4.45
CA ARG A 34 -8.53 -14.61 -3.35
C ARG A 34 -7.88 -13.99 -2.14
N PHE A 35 -8.03 -12.69 -1.98
CA PHE A 35 -7.48 -12.07 -0.79
C PHE A 35 -8.13 -12.66 0.45
N ILE A 36 -7.34 -13.18 1.34
CA ILE A 36 -7.78 -13.79 2.59
C ILE A 36 -7.10 -13.09 3.74
N GLY A 37 -7.84 -12.85 4.81
CA GLY A 37 -7.29 -12.22 6.00
C GLY A 37 -7.92 -10.87 6.25
N THR A 38 -7.31 -10.12 7.14
CA THR A 38 -7.82 -8.82 7.53
C THR A 38 -6.89 -7.71 7.03
N LEU A 39 -7.44 -6.50 6.98
CA LEU A 39 -6.63 -5.34 6.61
C LEU A 39 -5.52 -5.11 7.64
N THR A 40 -5.78 -5.40 8.91
CA THR A 40 -4.77 -5.30 9.94
C THR A 40 -3.61 -6.25 9.67
N GLN A 41 -3.94 -7.49 9.35
CA GLN A 41 -2.89 -8.47 9.03
C GLN A 41 -2.10 -8.05 7.81
N LEU A 42 -2.78 -7.53 6.80
CA LEU A 42 -2.10 -7.05 5.60
C LEU A 42 -1.13 -5.92 5.94
N ALA A 43 -1.56 -4.96 6.74
CA ALA A 43 -0.71 -3.85 7.12
C ALA A 43 0.58 -4.34 7.78
N TYR A 44 0.46 -5.25 8.73
CA TYR A 44 1.64 -5.79 9.41
C TYR A 44 2.53 -6.58 8.46
N SER A 45 1.95 -7.36 7.57
CA SER A 45 2.74 -8.17 6.64
C SER A 45 3.53 -7.31 5.67
N LEU A 46 3.07 -6.10 5.42
CA LEU A 46 3.76 -5.17 4.53
C LEU A 46 4.82 -4.33 5.25
N GLY A 47 4.88 -4.44 6.58
CA GLY A 47 5.88 -3.73 7.35
C GLY A 47 5.37 -2.48 8.05
N PHE A 48 4.08 -2.18 7.97
CA PHE A 48 3.52 -1.10 8.77
C PHE A 48 3.39 -1.55 10.21
N THR A 49 3.77 -0.67 11.12
CA THR A 49 3.66 -0.99 12.55
C THR A 49 2.31 -0.56 13.13
N ASP A 50 1.56 0.23 12.38
CA ASP A 50 0.29 0.80 12.84
C ASP A 50 -0.71 0.70 11.69
N PRO A 51 -1.77 -0.13 11.84
CA PRO A 51 -2.76 -0.26 10.77
C PRO A 51 -3.46 1.05 10.42
N SER A 52 -3.61 1.95 11.39
CA SER A 52 -4.21 3.25 11.11
C SER A 52 -3.32 4.08 10.19
N HIS A 53 -2.01 4.00 10.40
CA HIS A 53 -1.07 4.69 9.53
C HIS A 53 -1.16 4.13 8.11
N PHE A 54 -1.24 2.81 7.99
CA PHE A 54 -1.41 2.18 6.68
C PHE A 54 -2.66 2.70 5.96
N SER A 55 -3.79 2.73 6.67
CA SER A 55 -5.04 3.18 6.07
C SER A 55 -4.97 4.62 5.60
N ARG A 56 -4.38 5.49 6.42
CA ARG A 56 -4.26 6.91 6.05
C ARG A 56 -3.31 7.10 4.87
N ALA A 57 -2.19 6.38 4.87
CA ALA A 57 -1.23 6.48 3.77
C ALA A 57 -1.83 5.95 2.47
N TYR A 58 -2.57 4.85 2.55
CA TYR A 58 -3.22 4.28 1.39
C TYR A 58 -4.23 5.26 0.80
N ARG A 59 -5.07 5.83 1.64
CA ARG A 59 -6.08 6.76 1.19
C ARG A 59 -5.46 8.01 0.57
N ARG A 60 -4.38 8.50 1.16
CA ARG A 60 -3.69 9.67 0.62
C ARG A 60 -3.12 9.37 -0.76
N HIS A 61 -2.61 8.17 -0.96
CA HIS A 61 -1.97 7.80 -2.22
C HIS A 61 -2.97 7.47 -3.32
N TYR A 62 -4.02 6.74 -3.00
CA TYR A 62 -4.96 6.23 -4.00
C TYR A 62 -6.31 6.96 -4.01
N GLY A 63 -6.58 7.82 -3.05
CA GLY A 63 -7.86 8.54 -2.99
C GLY A 63 -9.00 7.75 -2.40
N GLU A 64 -8.75 6.53 -1.93
CA GLU A 64 -9.77 5.72 -1.28
C GLU A 64 -9.11 4.85 -0.22
N SER A 65 -9.92 4.35 0.73
CA SER A 65 -9.39 3.52 1.80
C SER A 65 -9.12 2.10 1.30
N PRO A 66 -8.28 1.33 2.01
CA PRO A 66 -8.10 -0.07 1.65
C PRO A 66 -9.40 -0.86 1.64
N ARG A 67 -10.31 -0.52 2.56
CA ARG A 67 -11.61 -1.18 2.62
C ARG A 67 -12.41 -0.91 1.36
N ASP A 68 -12.36 0.33 0.86
CA ASP A 68 -13.06 0.68 -0.36
C ASP A 68 -12.53 -0.09 -1.55
N THR A 69 -11.21 -0.23 -1.66
CA THR A 69 -10.60 -1.01 -2.72
C THR A 69 -11.06 -2.46 -2.65
N LEU A 70 -11.10 -3.01 -1.45
CA LEU A 70 -11.51 -4.39 -1.25
C LEU A 70 -12.95 -4.61 -1.70
N LYS A 71 -13.82 -3.66 -1.42
CA LYS A 71 -15.22 -3.75 -1.82
C LYS A 71 -15.41 -3.67 -3.32
N LYS A 72 -14.52 -3.00 -4.02
CA LYS A 72 -14.62 -2.82 -5.46
C LYS A 72 -14.09 -3.99 -6.26
N ARG A 73 -13.35 -4.90 -5.62
CA ARG A 73 -12.78 -6.00 -6.38
C ARG A 73 -13.87 -6.86 -6.97
N PRO A 74 -13.61 -7.49 -8.14
CA PRO A 74 -14.66 -8.31 -8.77
C PRO A 74 -15.04 -9.47 -7.87
N PRO A 75 -16.32 -9.89 -7.90
CA PRO A 75 -16.73 -11.05 -7.12
C PRO A 75 -15.97 -12.28 -7.59
N GLY A 76 -15.71 -13.19 -6.64
CA GLY A 76 -15.02 -14.42 -6.97
C GLY A 76 -15.83 -15.28 -7.91
N PRO A 77 -15.18 -16.19 -8.58
CA PRO A 77 -15.89 -17.12 -9.45
C PRO A 77 -16.78 -18.03 -8.66
#